data_867da769d55e2a0c759b8bc34d8bc8e9
#
_entry.id   867da769d55e2a0c759b8bc34d8bc8e9
#
_cell.length_a   1.000
_cell.length_b   1.000
_cell.length_c   1.000
_cell.angle_alpha   90.00
_cell.angle_beta   90.00
_cell.angle_gamma   90.00
#
_symmetry.space_group_name_H-M   'P 1'
#
loop_
_entity.id
_entity.type
_entity.pdbx_description
1 polymer ?
#
loop_
_entity_poly.entity_id
_entity_poly.type
_entity_poly.pdbx_seq_one_letter_code
_entity_poly.pdbx_strand_id
1 'polypeptide(L)'
;MQEEQHSYLFTSESVTEGHPDKICDQISDAILDAILAKETELAAGGYVAPGGIPANPKEVRCAVETMATTGLIMVTGEVRTQAYVDVPGIAREVLREIGYDRAKYGFDCDTCGVLNTIHEQSPDIAQGVDESWETQNGEAVDPYDQIGAGDQGMMFGYACNETKTLMPLPHYLASRLAERLSKVRKDGIMSNLRPDGKTQVSVRYVNGVPTQVEKVVISTQHSEETDPTELRKALKRNVIDPVFETEGVTVADDLELYVNPTGRFVVGGPMGDAGLTGRKIIVDTYGGMGRHGGGAFSGKDCTKVDRSGAYAARWVAKNVVAAGLATRCEVQIAYAIGVARPVSVMVDTFGTGIVSSSDIEAAVSKVFDLRPGAIIDELDLRRPIYRKTAAYGHFGRELPEFTWEKTDKAEELKAACGIA
;
A
#
# COMPACT_ATOMS: atom_id res chain seq x y z
N MET A 1 24.01 -36.65 -10.98
CA MET A 1 24.48 -35.26 -10.89
C MET A 1 23.89 -34.70 -9.60
N GLN A 2 24.71 -34.23 -8.67
CA GLN A 2 24.16 -33.43 -7.55
C GLN A 2 23.61 -32.15 -8.18
N GLU A 3 22.32 -31.87 -7.99
CA GLU A 3 21.75 -30.56 -8.36
C GLU A 3 22.55 -29.50 -7.60
N GLU A 4 23.12 -28.56 -8.32
CA GLU A 4 23.86 -27.46 -7.75
C GLU A 4 22.90 -26.62 -6.90
N GLN A 5 23.12 -26.56 -5.60
CA GLN A 5 22.25 -25.88 -4.66
C GLN A 5 22.30 -24.37 -4.91
N HIS A 6 21.27 -23.81 -5.54
CA HIS A 6 21.19 -22.38 -5.81
C HIS A 6 20.87 -21.61 -4.53
N SER A 7 21.86 -20.84 -4.06
CA SER A 7 21.72 -20.03 -2.84
C SER A 7 21.99 -18.55 -3.13
N TYR A 8 21.12 -17.67 -2.63
CA TYR A 8 21.25 -16.22 -2.80
C TYR A 8 20.67 -15.46 -1.60
N LEU A 9 21.10 -14.20 -1.43
CA LEU A 9 20.47 -13.25 -0.51
C LEU A 9 19.44 -12.42 -1.26
N PHE A 10 18.25 -12.28 -0.69
CA PHE A 10 17.26 -11.33 -1.13
C PHE A 10 17.02 -10.28 -0.04
N THR A 11 16.93 -9.02 -0.44
CA THR A 11 16.84 -7.88 0.48
C THR A 11 15.62 -7.04 0.14
N SER A 12 14.82 -6.72 1.16
CA SER A 12 13.74 -5.75 1.06
C SER A 12 13.86 -4.69 2.12
N GLU A 13 13.24 -3.54 1.88
CA GLU A 13 13.22 -2.42 2.80
C GLU A 13 11.80 -1.98 3.13
N SER A 14 11.67 -1.23 4.22
CA SER A 14 10.47 -0.48 4.58
C SER A 14 10.84 0.81 5.28
N VAL A 15 9.88 1.69 5.48
CA VAL A 15 10.06 2.97 6.15
C VAL A 15 8.99 3.20 7.20
N THR A 16 9.29 4.04 8.19
CA THR A 16 8.31 4.43 9.21
C THR A 16 7.28 5.41 8.67
N GLU A 17 6.18 5.57 9.41
CA GLU A 17 5.15 6.57 9.14
C GLU A 17 5.69 8.02 9.07
N GLY A 18 6.83 8.28 9.73
CA GLY A 18 7.47 9.60 9.77
C GLY A 18 8.48 9.85 8.64
N HIS A 19 8.68 8.91 7.73
CA HIS A 19 9.47 9.16 6.52
C HIS A 19 8.77 10.21 5.63
N PRO A 20 9.50 11.18 5.03
CA PRO A 20 8.88 12.27 4.26
C PRO A 20 7.87 11.82 3.20
N ASP A 21 8.18 10.82 2.40
CA ASP A 21 7.25 10.30 1.39
C ASP A 21 6.00 9.69 2.05
N LYS A 22 6.16 8.98 3.18
CA LYS A 22 5.00 8.36 3.89
C LYS A 22 4.15 9.37 4.63
N ILE A 23 4.70 10.50 5.05
CA ILE A 23 3.91 11.66 5.51
C ILE A 23 2.98 12.12 4.40
N CYS A 24 3.51 12.28 3.18
CA CYS A 24 2.74 12.73 2.02
C CYS A 24 1.64 11.74 1.65
N ASP A 25 1.94 10.44 1.63
CA ASP A 25 0.96 9.38 1.39
C ASP A 25 -0.17 9.42 2.42
N GLN A 26 0.17 9.55 3.71
CA GLN A 26 -0.82 9.61 4.79
C GLN A 26 -1.71 10.85 4.73
N ILE A 27 -1.16 12.02 4.36
CA ILE A 27 -1.95 13.25 4.19
C ILE A 27 -2.91 13.09 3.01
N SER A 28 -2.43 12.61 1.85
CA SER A 28 -3.26 12.40 0.67
C SER A 28 -4.41 11.42 0.92
N ASP A 29 -4.13 10.30 1.59
CA ASP A 29 -5.17 9.32 1.94
C ASP A 29 -6.09 9.80 3.08
N ALA A 30 -5.62 10.61 4.02
CA ALA A 30 -6.48 11.23 5.03
C ALA A 30 -7.48 12.23 4.42
N ILE A 31 -7.06 12.98 3.40
CA ILE A 31 -7.95 13.88 2.65
C ILE A 31 -9.00 13.05 1.89
N LEU A 32 -8.62 11.98 1.21
CA LEU A 32 -9.55 11.08 0.53
C LEU A 32 -10.57 10.50 1.51
N ASP A 33 -10.13 9.98 2.65
CA ASP A 33 -11.03 9.42 3.67
C ASP A 33 -12.00 10.47 4.23
N ALA A 34 -11.52 11.69 4.46
CA ALA A 34 -12.36 12.79 4.93
C ALA A 34 -13.43 13.18 3.89
N ILE A 35 -13.09 13.21 2.60
CA ILE A 35 -14.02 13.47 1.50
C ILE A 35 -15.09 12.36 1.46
N LEU A 36 -14.70 11.09 1.47
CA LEU A 36 -15.62 9.95 1.40
C LEU A 36 -16.56 9.92 2.61
N ALA A 37 -16.05 10.15 3.81
CA ALA A 37 -16.86 10.21 5.01
C ALA A 37 -17.88 11.35 4.97
N LYS A 38 -17.44 12.55 4.57
CA LYS A 38 -18.30 13.73 4.51
C LYS A 38 -19.34 13.64 3.41
N GLU A 39 -18.97 13.12 2.23
CA GLU A 39 -19.90 12.88 1.12
C GLU A 39 -20.99 11.87 1.52
N THR A 40 -20.62 10.82 2.25
CA THR A 40 -21.56 9.81 2.79
C THR A 40 -22.53 10.44 3.79
N GLU A 41 -22.03 11.29 4.70
CA GLU A 41 -22.86 12.04 5.65
C GLU A 41 -23.86 12.96 4.93
N LEU A 42 -23.38 13.72 3.92
CA LEU A 42 -24.21 14.63 3.13
C LEU A 42 -25.31 13.89 2.36
N ALA A 43 -24.96 12.76 1.72
CA ALA A 43 -25.91 11.91 1.00
C ALA A 43 -26.99 11.34 1.93
N ALA A 44 -26.61 10.85 3.12
CA ALA A 44 -27.53 10.36 4.13
C ALA A 44 -28.48 11.47 4.65
N GLY A 45 -28.00 12.72 4.69
CA GLY A 45 -28.79 13.91 5.04
C GLY A 45 -29.66 14.45 3.89
N GLY A 46 -29.61 13.87 2.70
CA GLY A 46 -30.35 14.33 1.52
C GLY A 46 -29.86 15.67 0.97
N TYR A 47 -28.58 15.98 1.16
CA TYR A 47 -28.01 17.25 0.67
C TYR A 47 -28.00 17.32 -0.86
N VAL A 48 -28.45 18.48 -1.36
CA VAL A 48 -28.38 18.83 -2.78
C VAL A 48 -27.66 20.17 -2.91
N ALA A 49 -26.59 20.20 -3.68
CA ALA A 49 -25.80 21.40 -3.90
C ALA A 49 -26.56 22.46 -4.73
N PRO A 50 -26.14 23.74 -4.70
CA PRO A 50 -26.59 24.73 -5.64
C PRO A 50 -26.40 24.24 -7.09
N GLY A 51 -27.46 24.21 -7.87
CA GLY A 51 -27.48 23.63 -9.22
C GLY A 51 -28.15 22.26 -9.31
N GLY A 52 -28.66 21.73 -8.18
CA GLY A 52 -29.51 20.53 -8.17
C GLY A 52 -28.70 19.20 -8.16
N ILE A 53 -27.40 19.23 -7.88
CA ILE A 53 -26.55 18.04 -7.86
C ILE A 53 -26.60 17.42 -6.44
N PRO A 54 -27.12 16.19 -6.26
CA PRO A 54 -27.17 15.53 -4.97
C PRO A 54 -25.76 15.04 -4.55
N ALA A 55 -25.50 15.02 -3.25
CA ALA A 55 -24.34 14.33 -2.73
C ALA A 55 -24.45 12.82 -2.99
N ASN A 56 -23.38 12.21 -3.51
CA ASN A 56 -23.36 10.80 -3.87
C ASN A 56 -21.95 10.22 -3.73
N PRO A 57 -21.68 9.35 -2.74
CA PRO A 57 -20.36 8.73 -2.57
C PRO A 57 -19.86 7.94 -3.79
N LYS A 58 -20.77 7.48 -4.67
CA LYS A 58 -20.41 6.79 -5.91
C LYS A 58 -19.81 7.72 -6.96
N GLU A 59 -20.11 9.02 -6.85
CA GLU A 59 -19.65 10.06 -7.78
C GLU A 59 -18.35 10.74 -7.32
N VAL A 60 -17.85 10.42 -6.13
CA VAL A 60 -16.59 10.97 -5.63
C VAL A 60 -15.46 10.57 -6.55
N ARG A 61 -14.66 11.57 -6.96
CA ARG A 61 -13.39 11.38 -7.64
C ARG A 61 -12.33 12.18 -6.91
N CYS A 62 -11.19 11.55 -6.69
CA CYS A 62 -10.08 12.14 -5.95
C CYS A 62 -8.75 11.65 -6.52
N ALA A 63 -7.89 12.60 -6.83
CA ALA A 63 -6.51 12.39 -7.19
C ALA A 63 -5.69 13.49 -6.52
N VAL A 64 -5.32 13.28 -5.26
CA VAL A 64 -4.63 14.28 -4.42
C VAL A 64 -3.21 13.84 -4.17
N GLU A 65 -2.29 14.73 -4.45
CA GLU A 65 -0.87 14.55 -4.23
C GLU A 65 -0.35 15.57 -3.20
N THR A 66 0.57 15.15 -2.37
CA THR A 66 1.18 15.98 -1.32
C THR A 66 2.69 16.02 -1.51
N MET A 67 3.27 17.20 -1.31
CA MET A 67 4.71 17.41 -1.16
C MET A 67 5.00 17.93 0.25
N ALA A 68 6.05 17.44 0.87
CA ALA A 68 6.55 17.90 2.16
C ALA A 68 8.02 18.29 2.04
N THR A 69 8.37 19.45 2.61
CA THR A 69 9.76 19.91 2.74
C THR A 69 9.90 20.74 4.02
N THR A 70 11.08 21.28 4.30
CA THR A 70 11.34 22.09 5.50
C THR A 70 10.26 23.15 5.69
N GLY A 71 9.47 23.02 6.77
CA GLY A 71 8.46 24.02 7.17
C GLY A 71 7.26 24.16 6.24
N LEU A 72 7.08 23.28 5.23
CA LEU A 72 6.03 23.42 4.22
C LEU A 72 5.41 22.09 3.84
N ILE A 73 4.08 22.06 3.80
CA ILE A 73 3.25 21.06 3.10
C ILE A 73 2.56 21.76 1.93
N MET A 74 2.61 21.16 0.77
CA MET A 74 1.84 21.55 -0.40
C MET A 74 0.95 20.40 -0.82
N VAL A 75 -0.35 20.65 -0.93
CA VAL A 75 -1.36 19.70 -1.39
C VAL A 75 -1.92 20.18 -2.71
N THR A 76 -1.92 19.32 -3.71
CA THR A 76 -2.42 19.60 -5.07
C THR A 76 -3.24 18.44 -5.60
N GLY A 77 -3.88 18.62 -6.75
CA GLY A 77 -4.65 17.58 -7.42
C GLY A 77 -6.08 17.98 -7.74
N GLU A 78 -6.88 17.00 -8.16
CA GLU A 78 -8.23 17.21 -8.63
C GLU A 78 -9.23 16.40 -7.82
N VAL A 79 -10.39 17.00 -7.53
CA VAL A 79 -11.50 16.34 -6.85
C VAL A 79 -12.83 16.64 -7.55
N ARG A 80 -13.75 15.67 -7.50
CA ARG A 80 -15.18 15.85 -7.77
C ARG A 80 -15.97 15.37 -6.56
N THR A 81 -16.56 16.29 -5.80
CA THR A 81 -17.28 16.00 -4.55
C THR A 81 -18.17 17.19 -4.19
N GLN A 82 -19.22 16.94 -3.42
CA GLN A 82 -20.01 18.00 -2.76
C GLN A 82 -19.51 18.29 -1.34
N ALA A 83 -18.55 17.49 -0.86
CA ALA A 83 -18.00 17.62 0.47
C ALA A 83 -16.96 18.74 0.55
N TYR A 84 -17.06 19.59 1.56
CA TYR A 84 -15.97 20.46 1.97
C TYR A 84 -15.19 19.82 3.11
N VAL A 85 -13.88 19.79 3.00
CA VAL A 85 -12.96 19.31 4.04
C VAL A 85 -11.86 20.34 4.35
N ASP A 86 -11.48 20.45 5.61
CA ASP A 86 -10.40 21.35 6.05
C ASP A 86 -9.03 20.69 5.78
N VAL A 87 -8.52 20.84 4.57
CA VAL A 87 -7.25 20.27 4.13
C VAL A 87 -6.07 20.67 5.05
N PRO A 88 -5.90 21.96 5.43
CA PRO A 88 -4.86 22.34 6.39
C PRO A 88 -5.01 21.66 7.75
N GLY A 89 -6.22 21.56 8.27
CA GLY A 89 -6.50 20.88 9.53
C GLY A 89 -6.15 19.40 9.49
N ILE A 90 -6.54 18.70 8.42
CA ILE A 90 -6.23 17.29 8.19
C ILE A 90 -4.72 17.07 8.12
N ALA A 91 -3.99 17.88 7.35
CA ALA A 91 -2.54 17.76 7.24
C ALA A 91 -1.85 17.92 8.61
N ARG A 92 -2.26 18.93 9.41
CA ARG A 92 -1.73 19.15 10.77
C ARG A 92 -2.02 17.98 11.70
N GLU A 93 -3.21 17.42 11.64
CA GLU A 93 -3.57 16.28 12.50
C GLU A 93 -2.73 15.04 12.16
N VAL A 94 -2.53 14.72 10.88
CA VAL A 94 -1.63 13.65 10.44
C VAL A 94 -0.22 13.85 10.99
N LEU A 95 0.33 15.06 10.89
CA LEU A 95 1.66 15.37 11.41
C LEU A 95 1.76 15.22 12.93
N ARG A 96 0.71 15.64 13.66
CA ARG A 96 0.62 15.53 15.12
C ARG A 96 0.60 14.06 15.56
N GLU A 97 -0.21 13.23 14.92
CA GLU A 97 -0.31 11.79 15.21
C GLU A 97 1.00 11.05 14.90
N ILE A 98 1.72 11.45 13.84
CA ILE A 98 3.05 10.93 13.53
C ILE A 98 4.06 11.33 14.61
N GLY A 99 3.91 12.52 15.23
CA GLY A 99 4.79 13.04 16.28
C GLY A 99 5.74 14.13 15.80
N TYR A 100 5.40 14.86 14.73
CA TYR A 100 6.05 16.11 14.35
C TYR A 100 5.38 17.29 15.07
N ASP A 101 5.59 17.35 16.38
CA ASP A 101 4.92 18.26 17.33
C ASP A 101 5.84 19.29 17.98
N ARG A 102 7.07 19.44 17.47
CA ARG A 102 8.09 20.32 18.05
C ARG A 102 8.93 21.01 16.99
N ALA A 103 8.98 22.33 17.04
CA ALA A 103 9.76 23.16 16.12
C ALA A 103 11.25 22.79 16.03
N LYS A 104 11.84 22.30 17.14
CA LYS A 104 13.25 21.86 17.16
C LYS A 104 13.56 20.63 16.28
N TYR A 105 12.52 19.92 15.78
CA TYR A 105 12.70 18.87 14.80
C TYR A 105 12.80 19.41 13.36
N GLY A 106 12.75 20.75 13.20
CA GLY A 106 12.79 21.43 11.91
C GLY A 106 11.50 21.31 11.10
N PHE A 107 10.49 20.63 11.67
CA PHE A 107 9.17 20.45 11.09
C PHE A 107 8.15 20.25 12.22
N ASP A 108 7.06 21.01 12.20
CA ASP A 108 6.11 21.09 13.31
C ASP A 108 4.70 21.28 12.80
N CYS A 109 3.76 20.48 13.31
CA CYS A 109 2.37 20.46 12.87
C CYS A 109 1.63 21.79 13.07
N ASP A 110 2.01 22.58 14.07
CA ASP A 110 1.32 23.85 14.39
C ASP A 110 1.89 25.03 13.59
N THR A 111 3.19 24.99 13.22
CA THR A 111 3.90 26.12 12.63
C THR A 111 4.25 25.96 11.15
N CYS A 112 4.17 24.74 10.57
CA CYS A 112 4.44 24.55 9.14
C CYS A 112 3.42 25.31 8.28
N GLY A 113 3.86 25.84 7.14
CA GLY A 113 2.96 26.35 6.11
C GLY A 113 2.19 25.19 5.46
N VAL A 114 0.92 25.39 5.15
CA VAL A 114 0.12 24.45 4.35
C VAL A 114 -0.46 25.21 3.17
N LEU A 115 -0.03 24.85 1.96
CA LEU A 115 -0.59 25.36 0.71
C LEU A 115 -1.56 24.33 0.15
N ASN A 116 -2.76 24.79 -0.19
CA ASN A 116 -3.79 23.97 -0.85
C ASN A 116 -4.08 24.53 -2.24
N THR A 117 -3.83 23.72 -3.27
CA THR A 117 -4.09 24.05 -4.68
C THR A 117 -4.97 23.00 -5.34
N ILE A 118 -5.77 22.28 -4.56
CA ILE A 118 -6.77 21.34 -5.08
C ILE A 118 -7.81 22.13 -5.90
N HIS A 119 -8.17 21.59 -7.05
CA HIS A 119 -9.19 22.15 -7.93
C HIS A 119 -10.18 21.09 -8.40
N GLU A 120 -11.24 21.51 -9.12
CA GLU A 120 -12.22 20.60 -9.69
C GLU A 120 -11.64 19.78 -10.84
N GLN A 121 -12.08 18.53 -10.98
CA GLN A 121 -11.69 17.65 -12.09
C GLN A 121 -12.13 18.23 -13.44
N SER A 122 -11.27 18.11 -14.46
CA SER A 122 -11.57 18.49 -15.84
C SER A 122 -12.81 17.75 -16.38
N PRO A 123 -13.78 18.46 -17.00
CA PRO A 123 -14.92 17.84 -17.66
C PRO A 123 -14.54 16.83 -18.76
N ASP A 124 -13.44 17.04 -19.45
CA ASP A 124 -12.99 16.17 -20.55
C ASP A 124 -12.55 14.80 -20.03
N ILE A 125 -11.89 14.76 -18.86
CA ILE A 125 -11.51 13.51 -18.19
C ILE A 125 -12.74 12.78 -17.68
N ALA A 126 -13.70 13.50 -17.08
CA ALA A 126 -14.93 12.94 -16.56
C ALA A 126 -15.74 12.20 -17.63
N GLN A 127 -15.85 12.78 -18.83
CA GLN A 127 -16.63 12.21 -19.94
C GLN A 127 -16.12 10.84 -20.39
N GLY A 128 -14.80 10.62 -20.39
CA GLY A 128 -14.20 9.34 -20.82
C GLY A 128 -14.35 8.19 -19.82
N VAL A 129 -14.70 8.49 -18.55
CA VAL A 129 -14.78 7.51 -17.45
C VAL A 129 -16.23 7.24 -17.02
N ASP A 130 -17.11 8.23 -17.15
CA ASP A 130 -18.50 8.14 -16.69
C ASP A 130 -19.37 7.24 -17.58
N GLU A 131 -18.98 7.00 -18.84
CA GLU A 131 -19.66 6.08 -19.77
C GLU A 131 -18.63 5.23 -20.50
N SER A 132 -18.62 3.93 -20.23
CA SER A 132 -17.65 2.98 -20.78
C SER A 132 -17.78 2.84 -22.31
N TRP A 133 -16.68 2.36 -22.93
CA TRP A 133 -16.65 2.00 -24.34
C TRP A 133 -17.71 0.95 -24.70
N GLU A 134 -17.96 -0.02 -23.83
CA GLU A 134 -18.98 -1.06 -23.98
C GLU A 134 -20.39 -0.45 -24.03
N THR A 135 -20.67 0.54 -23.19
CA THR A 135 -21.96 1.25 -23.19
C THR A 135 -22.12 2.06 -24.47
N GLN A 136 -21.11 2.84 -24.86
CA GLN A 136 -21.14 3.67 -26.06
C GLN A 136 -21.33 2.87 -27.35
N ASN A 137 -20.82 1.63 -27.40
CA ASN A 137 -20.95 0.75 -28.56
C ASN A 137 -22.11 -0.24 -28.48
N GLY A 138 -22.94 -0.16 -27.43
CA GLY A 138 -24.09 -1.06 -27.25
C GLY A 138 -23.71 -2.49 -26.90
N GLU A 139 -22.51 -2.72 -26.36
CA GLU A 139 -21.98 -4.02 -25.96
C GLU A 139 -22.13 -4.27 -24.45
N ALA A 140 -22.59 -3.28 -23.68
CA ALA A 140 -22.86 -3.44 -22.26
C ALA A 140 -23.98 -4.45 -22.02
N VAL A 141 -23.74 -5.47 -21.18
CA VAL A 141 -24.68 -6.54 -20.86
C VAL A 141 -25.21 -6.46 -19.44
N ASP A 142 -24.46 -5.82 -18.54
CA ASP A 142 -24.84 -5.65 -17.13
C ASP A 142 -24.32 -4.30 -16.54
N PRO A 143 -24.69 -3.93 -15.29
CA PRO A 143 -24.31 -2.66 -14.70
C PRO A 143 -22.78 -2.46 -14.55
N TYR A 144 -21.96 -3.52 -14.42
CA TYR A 144 -20.52 -3.40 -14.29
C TYR A 144 -19.82 -3.06 -15.61
N ASP A 145 -20.49 -3.26 -16.74
CA ASP A 145 -19.99 -2.77 -18.04
C ASP A 145 -20.15 -1.25 -18.22
N GLN A 146 -20.87 -0.55 -17.32
CA GLN A 146 -21.12 0.90 -17.44
C GLN A 146 -19.92 1.74 -17.00
N ILE A 147 -19.07 1.24 -16.11
CA ILE A 147 -17.95 1.97 -15.54
C ILE A 147 -16.66 1.51 -16.22
N GLY A 148 -16.07 2.36 -17.04
CA GLY A 148 -14.77 2.13 -17.65
C GLY A 148 -13.62 2.33 -16.67
N ALA A 149 -12.45 1.77 -16.98
CA ALA A 149 -11.24 2.04 -16.22
C ALA A 149 -10.86 3.53 -16.28
N GLY A 150 -10.50 4.11 -15.14
CA GLY A 150 -10.15 5.53 -15.01
C GLY A 150 -8.84 5.91 -15.70
N ASP A 151 -8.03 4.95 -16.08
CA ASP A 151 -6.80 5.12 -16.84
C ASP A 151 -6.42 3.80 -17.53
N GLN A 152 -5.48 3.89 -18.48
CA GLN A 152 -4.76 2.73 -18.97
C GLN A 152 -3.69 2.32 -17.96
N GLY A 153 -3.30 1.04 -17.94
CA GLY A 153 -2.19 0.60 -17.12
C GLY A 153 -2.15 -0.91 -16.94
N MET A 154 -1.10 -1.37 -16.27
CA MET A 154 -0.95 -2.75 -15.84
C MET A 154 -0.72 -2.77 -14.33
N MET A 155 -1.42 -3.64 -13.64
CA MET A 155 -1.37 -3.81 -12.19
C MET A 155 -0.93 -5.22 -11.86
N PHE A 156 -0.13 -5.35 -10.79
CA PHE A 156 0.40 -6.64 -10.36
C PHE A 156 -0.07 -6.99 -8.96
N GLY A 157 -0.44 -8.26 -8.79
CA GLY A 157 -0.64 -8.89 -7.50
C GLY A 157 0.38 -10.00 -7.30
N TYR A 158 0.82 -10.19 -6.07
CA TYR A 158 1.75 -11.26 -5.71
C TYR A 158 1.35 -11.91 -4.38
N ALA A 159 1.59 -13.21 -4.27
CA ALA A 159 1.49 -13.95 -3.01
C ALA A 159 2.49 -15.12 -3.02
N CYS A 160 2.95 -15.51 -1.84
CA CYS A 160 3.77 -16.71 -1.64
C CYS A 160 3.53 -17.28 -0.24
N ASN A 161 3.84 -18.56 -0.06
CA ASN A 161 3.61 -19.27 1.20
C ASN A 161 4.74 -19.09 2.24
N GLU A 162 5.49 -17.98 2.16
CA GLU A 162 6.64 -17.74 3.04
C GLU A 162 6.25 -17.22 4.44
N THR A 163 5.08 -16.59 4.56
CA THR A 163 4.55 -16.03 5.80
C THR A 163 3.07 -16.37 5.97
N LYS A 164 2.56 -16.25 7.19
CA LYS A 164 1.13 -16.47 7.51
C LYS A 164 0.17 -15.59 6.71
N THR A 165 0.62 -14.40 6.30
CA THR A 165 -0.16 -13.45 5.50
C THR A 165 0.09 -13.61 4.00
N LEU A 166 0.82 -14.65 3.59
CA LEU A 166 1.18 -14.95 2.20
C LEU A 166 1.96 -13.81 1.52
N MET A 167 2.87 -13.20 2.27
CA MET A 167 3.80 -12.17 1.81
C MET A 167 5.25 -12.69 1.76
N PRO A 168 6.10 -12.09 0.91
CA PRO A 168 7.54 -12.37 0.91
C PRO A 168 8.18 -12.06 2.26
N LEU A 169 8.94 -12.99 2.81
CA LEU A 169 9.50 -12.88 4.16
C LEU A 169 10.37 -11.62 4.37
N PRO A 170 11.30 -11.23 3.47
CA PRO A 170 12.13 -10.06 3.68
C PRO A 170 11.33 -8.76 3.79
N HIS A 171 10.34 -8.57 2.92
CA HIS A 171 9.48 -7.39 2.93
C HIS A 171 8.56 -7.36 4.14
N TYR A 172 7.97 -8.50 4.47
CA TYR A 172 7.13 -8.64 5.65
C TYR A 172 7.89 -8.25 6.93
N LEU A 173 9.10 -8.78 7.12
CA LEU A 173 9.92 -8.47 8.28
C LEU A 173 10.37 -6.99 8.29
N ALA A 174 10.78 -6.44 7.15
CA ALA A 174 11.14 -5.03 7.07
C ALA A 174 9.97 -4.13 7.50
N SER A 175 8.75 -4.42 7.05
CA SER A 175 7.54 -3.67 7.42
C SER A 175 7.19 -3.84 8.91
N ARG A 176 7.29 -5.06 9.46
CA ARG A 176 7.08 -5.29 10.90
C ARG A 176 8.11 -4.56 11.78
N LEU A 177 9.37 -4.53 11.35
CA LEU A 177 10.42 -3.76 12.05
C LEU A 177 10.13 -2.26 12.02
N ALA A 178 9.70 -1.69 10.89
CA ALA A 178 9.34 -0.28 10.77
C ALA A 178 8.13 0.09 11.65
N GLU A 179 7.10 -0.75 11.67
CA GLU A 179 5.94 -0.58 12.55
C GLU A 179 6.33 -0.67 14.03
N ARG A 180 7.16 -1.66 14.40
CA ARG A 180 7.64 -1.80 15.77
C ARG A 180 8.51 -0.62 16.20
N LEU A 181 9.35 -0.11 15.29
CA LEU A 181 10.18 1.07 15.54
C LEU A 181 9.33 2.30 15.90
N SER A 182 8.27 2.55 15.17
CA SER A 182 7.32 3.62 15.47
C SER A 182 6.56 3.37 16.77
N LYS A 183 6.16 2.12 17.02
CA LYS A 183 5.44 1.75 18.23
C LYS A 183 6.28 1.99 19.51
N VAL A 184 7.54 1.55 19.55
CA VAL A 184 8.40 1.75 20.74
C VAL A 184 8.68 3.22 21.01
N ARG A 185 8.69 4.08 19.97
CA ARG A 185 8.76 5.53 20.10
C ARG A 185 7.49 6.11 20.72
N LYS A 186 6.33 5.78 20.14
CA LYS A 186 5.01 6.30 20.57
C LYS A 186 4.65 5.85 21.97
N ASP A 187 4.98 4.61 22.34
CA ASP A 187 4.75 4.05 23.68
C ASP A 187 5.76 4.59 24.73
N GLY A 188 6.73 5.43 24.31
CA GLY A 188 7.73 6.00 25.23
C GLY A 188 8.81 5.01 25.70
N ILE A 189 8.84 3.79 25.17
CA ILE A 189 9.87 2.78 25.47
C ILE A 189 11.26 3.26 25.05
N MET A 190 11.32 3.95 23.90
CA MET A 190 12.51 4.58 23.35
C MET A 190 12.23 6.05 23.05
N SER A 191 12.15 6.89 24.09
CA SER A 191 11.76 8.31 24.00
C SER A 191 12.81 9.20 23.28
N ASN A 192 14.01 8.68 23.08
CA ASN A 192 15.07 9.34 22.32
C ASN A 192 14.92 9.20 20.80
N LEU A 193 14.02 8.35 20.30
CA LEU A 193 13.73 8.24 18.87
C LEU A 193 12.89 9.41 18.35
N ARG A 194 13.01 9.64 17.04
CA ARG A 194 12.24 10.62 16.28
C ARG A 194 11.45 9.90 15.19
N PRO A 195 10.47 10.56 14.52
CA PRO A 195 9.54 9.86 13.65
C PRO A 195 10.15 9.20 12.41
N ASP A 196 11.22 9.77 11.84
CA ASP A 196 11.81 9.28 10.60
C ASP A 196 12.68 8.03 10.82
N GLY A 197 12.52 7.05 9.94
CA GLY A 197 13.32 5.84 9.99
C GLY A 197 13.09 4.90 8.81
N LYS A 198 14.09 4.04 8.59
CA LYS A 198 14.08 3.00 7.55
C LYS A 198 14.55 1.69 8.14
N THR A 199 14.05 0.61 7.59
CA THR A 199 14.43 -0.76 7.93
C THR A 199 14.73 -1.55 6.67
N GLN A 200 15.69 -2.46 6.74
CA GLN A 200 16.04 -3.34 5.63
C GLN A 200 16.39 -4.71 6.20
N VAL A 201 15.92 -5.76 5.54
CA VAL A 201 16.17 -7.16 5.95
C VAL A 201 16.67 -7.95 4.76
N SER A 202 17.78 -8.68 4.94
CA SER A 202 18.33 -9.63 3.97
C SER A 202 18.12 -11.05 4.48
N VAL A 203 17.46 -11.86 3.65
CA VAL A 203 17.14 -13.26 3.94
C VAL A 203 17.89 -14.16 2.97
N ARG A 204 18.50 -15.25 3.48
CA ARG A 204 19.08 -16.32 2.68
C ARG A 204 17.97 -17.18 2.08
N TYR A 205 18.02 -17.36 0.77
CA TYR A 205 17.20 -18.31 0.04
C TYR A 205 18.06 -19.49 -0.43
N VAL A 206 17.52 -20.68 -0.30
CA VAL A 206 18.11 -21.93 -0.82
C VAL A 206 17.05 -22.62 -1.66
N ASN A 207 17.35 -22.80 -2.95
CA ASN A 207 16.38 -23.36 -3.92
C ASN A 207 15.01 -22.66 -3.90
N GLY A 208 15.00 -21.32 -3.74
CA GLY A 208 13.78 -20.51 -3.71
C GLY A 208 13.02 -20.50 -2.38
N VAL A 209 13.51 -21.16 -1.35
CA VAL A 209 12.91 -21.20 0.00
C VAL A 209 13.72 -20.30 0.95
N PRO A 210 13.08 -19.39 1.71
CA PRO A 210 13.75 -18.58 2.71
C PRO A 210 14.22 -19.47 3.88
N THR A 211 15.46 -19.30 4.35
CA THR A 211 16.06 -20.15 5.38
C THR A 211 16.43 -19.40 6.66
N GLN A 212 17.06 -18.25 6.54
CA GLN A 212 17.48 -17.46 7.71
C GLN A 212 17.67 -15.99 7.37
N VAL A 213 17.51 -15.12 8.37
CA VAL A 213 17.86 -13.70 8.31
C VAL A 213 19.36 -13.56 8.56
N GLU A 214 20.10 -12.93 7.64
CA GLU A 214 21.53 -12.72 7.77
C GLU A 214 21.92 -11.27 8.04
N LYS A 215 21.15 -10.31 7.52
CA LYS A 215 21.47 -8.88 7.70
C LYS A 215 20.23 -8.07 8.04
N VAL A 216 20.42 -7.11 8.95
CA VAL A 216 19.40 -6.11 9.31
C VAL A 216 20.06 -4.73 9.31
N VAL A 217 19.41 -3.77 8.62
CA VAL A 217 19.79 -2.37 8.69
C VAL A 217 18.61 -1.58 9.28
N ILE A 218 18.90 -0.77 10.30
CA ILE A 218 17.96 0.21 10.84
C ILE A 218 18.62 1.57 10.81
N SER A 219 18.02 2.50 10.04
CA SER A 219 18.35 3.92 10.11
C SER A 219 17.19 4.62 10.81
N THR A 220 17.45 5.23 11.95
CA THR A 220 16.40 5.89 12.73
C THR A 220 16.87 7.24 13.24
N GLN A 221 16.03 8.24 13.07
CA GLN A 221 16.25 9.56 13.63
C GLN A 221 16.18 9.53 15.15
N HIS A 222 17.08 10.25 15.81
CA HIS A 222 17.23 10.26 17.27
C HIS A 222 17.58 11.64 17.82
N SER A 223 17.49 11.79 19.15
CA SER A 223 17.94 13.00 19.82
C SER A 223 19.47 13.15 19.77
N GLU A 224 19.94 14.39 19.90
CA GLU A 224 21.36 14.73 19.79
C GLU A 224 22.23 14.03 20.84
N GLU A 225 21.67 13.82 22.02
CA GLU A 225 22.36 13.23 23.19
C GLU A 225 22.40 11.68 23.15
N THR A 226 21.87 11.05 22.10
CA THR A 226 21.80 9.59 22.02
C THR A 226 23.16 8.98 21.77
N ASP A 227 23.60 8.07 22.67
CA ASP A 227 24.79 7.25 22.46
C ASP A 227 24.55 6.17 21.41
N PRO A 228 25.37 6.07 20.34
CA PRO A 228 25.15 5.10 19.25
C PRO A 228 25.25 3.63 19.71
N THR A 229 26.11 3.33 20.70
CA THR A 229 26.27 1.96 21.20
C THR A 229 25.04 1.51 21.98
N GLU A 230 24.52 2.38 22.83
CA GLU A 230 23.30 2.10 23.60
C GLU A 230 22.08 2.07 22.68
N LEU A 231 22.01 2.93 21.65
CA LEU A 231 20.97 2.89 20.64
C LEU A 231 20.91 1.53 19.94
N ARG A 232 22.06 1.00 19.50
CA ARG A 232 22.15 -0.31 18.84
C ARG A 232 21.65 -1.44 19.75
N LYS A 233 22.06 -1.46 21.03
CA LYS A 233 21.59 -2.46 22.00
C LYS A 233 20.10 -2.36 22.27
N ALA A 234 19.61 -1.13 22.41
CA ALA A 234 18.20 -0.86 22.67
C ALA A 234 17.31 -1.27 21.48
N LEU A 235 17.72 -0.98 20.25
CA LEU A 235 17.01 -1.39 19.03
C LEU A 235 16.99 -2.93 18.89
N LYS A 236 18.11 -3.60 19.15
CA LYS A 236 18.12 -5.06 19.14
C LYS A 236 17.08 -5.60 20.11
N ARG A 237 17.14 -5.20 21.39
CA ARG A 237 16.27 -5.70 22.48
C ARG A 237 14.79 -5.34 22.32
N ASN A 238 14.46 -4.11 21.85
CA ASN A 238 13.09 -3.60 21.87
C ASN A 238 12.38 -3.66 20.51
N VAL A 239 13.14 -3.80 19.41
CA VAL A 239 12.60 -3.79 18.05
C VAL A 239 12.87 -5.11 17.34
N ILE A 240 14.15 -5.52 17.19
CA ILE A 240 14.53 -6.66 16.35
C ILE A 240 14.11 -7.98 17.01
N ASP A 241 14.63 -8.25 18.20
CA ASP A 241 14.38 -9.52 18.87
C ASP A 241 12.87 -9.79 19.07
N PRO A 242 12.03 -8.83 19.54
CA PRO A 242 10.61 -9.08 19.70
C PRO A 242 9.86 -9.35 18.38
N VAL A 243 10.26 -8.72 17.27
CA VAL A 243 9.67 -9.01 15.96
C VAL A 243 10.04 -10.41 15.50
N PHE A 244 11.32 -10.77 15.57
CA PHE A 244 11.80 -12.07 15.10
C PHE A 244 11.26 -13.22 15.94
N GLU A 245 11.16 -13.05 17.26
CA GLU A 245 10.53 -14.01 18.16
C GLU A 245 9.03 -14.20 17.85
N THR A 246 8.31 -13.10 17.65
CA THR A 246 6.87 -13.15 17.32
C THR A 246 6.59 -13.84 15.98
N GLU A 247 7.45 -13.60 14.99
CA GLU A 247 7.29 -14.18 13.66
C GLU A 247 7.98 -15.56 13.52
N GLY A 248 8.70 -16.01 14.53
CA GLY A 248 9.32 -17.34 14.58
C GLY A 248 10.37 -17.56 13.51
N VAL A 249 11.12 -16.51 13.14
CA VAL A 249 12.11 -16.58 12.07
C VAL A 249 13.46 -17.12 12.56
N THR A 250 14.13 -17.88 11.70
CA THR A 250 15.52 -18.31 11.94
C THR A 250 16.46 -17.14 11.66
N VAL A 251 17.39 -16.89 12.58
CA VAL A 251 18.42 -15.86 12.49
C VAL A 251 19.79 -16.52 12.42
N ALA A 252 20.66 -16.03 11.56
CA ALA A 252 22.03 -16.51 11.46
C ALA A 252 22.81 -16.24 12.77
N ASP A 253 23.68 -17.16 13.16
CA ASP A 253 24.52 -17.01 14.37
C ASP A 253 25.43 -15.77 14.29
N ASP A 254 25.84 -15.39 13.09
CA ASP A 254 26.68 -14.24 12.75
C ASP A 254 25.88 -13.07 12.17
N LEU A 255 24.62 -12.87 12.60
CA LEU A 255 23.76 -11.79 12.14
C LEU A 255 24.49 -10.44 12.05
N GLU A 256 24.58 -9.89 10.86
CA GLU A 256 25.10 -8.55 10.62
C GLU A 256 24.03 -7.50 10.91
N LEU A 257 24.23 -6.71 11.97
CA LEU A 257 23.33 -5.61 12.34
C LEU A 257 24.00 -4.26 12.07
N TYR A 258 23.39 -3.44 11.23
CA TYR A 258 23.80 -2.07 10.95
C TYR A 258 22.77 -1.10 11.52
N VAL A 259 23.19 -0.25 12.45
CA VAL A 259 22.37 0.81 13.04
C VAL A 259 23.02 2.15 12.75
N ASN A 260 22.31 3.03 12.04
CA ASN A 260 22.82 4.34 11.63
C ASN A 260 24.28 4.26 11.15
N PRO A 261 24.59 3.50 10.08
CA PRO A 261 25.97 3.22 9.68
C PRO A 261 26.80 4.48 9.36
N THR A 262 26.14 5.62 9.07
CA THR A 262 26.78 6.94 8.91
C THR A 262 27.07 7.64 10.24
N GLY A 263 26.67 7.06 11.37
CA GLY A 263 26.94 7.50 12.74
C GLY A 263 25.80 8.32 13.35
N ARG A 264 25.48 9.48 12.80
CA ARG A 264 24.51 10.44 13.38
C ARG A 264 23.30 10.64 12.45
N PHE A 265 22.09 10.50 13.03
CA PHE A 265 20.84 10.80 12.32
C PHE A 265 19.92 11.66 13.20
N VAL A 266 20.28 12.91 13.40
CA VAL A 266 19.53 13.90 14.20
C VAL A 266 18.62 14.75 13.31
N VAL A 267 19.13 15.20 12.16
CA VAL A 267 18.33 15.89 11.14
C VAL A 267 17.68 14.85 10.25
N GLY A 268 16.36 14.84 10.19
CA GLY A 268 15.56 13.89 9.41
C GLY A 268 14.16 14.44 9.15
N GLY A 269 13.28 13.60 8.61
CA GLY A 269 11.96 14.02 8.18
C GLY A 269 12.03 15.04 7.04
N PRO A 270 10.98 15.85 6.82
CA PRO A 270 10.92 16.86 5.75
C PRO A 270 12.02 17.93 5.82
N MET A 271 12.69 18.09 6.96
CA MET A 271 13.87 18.95 7.08
C MET A 271 15.11 18.33 6.43
N GLY A 272 15.23 17.00 6.46
CA GLY A 272 16.37 16.28 5.90
C GLY A 272 16.24 16.00 4.42
N ASP A 273 15.04 15.65 3.97
CA ASP A 273 14.75 15.32 2.57
C ASP A 273 13.29 15.65 2.23
N ALA A 274 13.03 16.03 0.99
CA ALA A 274 11.67 16.29 0.54
C ALA A 274 10.89 14.99 0.33
N GLY A 275 9.62 15.00 0.73
CA GLY A 275 8.68 13.90 0.49
C GLY A 275 7.68 14.23 -0.61
N LEU A 276 7.20 13.19 -1.28
CA LEU A 276 6.14 13.25 -2.30
C LEU A 276 5.26 12.01 -2.21
N THR A 277 3.96 12.19 -2.44
CA THR A 277 3.00 11.08 -2.58
C THR A 277 3.44 10.14 -3.70
N GLY A 278 3.37 8.83 -3.45
CA GLY A 278 3.63 7.82 -4.48
C GLY A 278 5.09 7.54 -4.79
N ARG A 279 6.03 7.93 -3.90
CA ARG A 279 7.47 7.64 -4.07
C ARG A 279 7.97 6.42 -3.30
N LYS A 280 7.08 5.66 -2.65
CA LYS A 280 7.40 4.44 -1.91
C LYS A 280 6.60 3.23 -2.41
N ILE A 281 6.34 3.20 -3.73
CA ILE A 281 5.46 2.19 -4.36
C ILE A 281 5.93 0.75 -4.17
N ILE A 282 7.22 0.51 -4.07
CA ILE A 282 7.79 -0.82 -3.83
C ILE A 282 7.65 -1.21 -2.35
N VAL A 283 7.82 -0.26 -1.42
CA VAL A 283 7.54 -0.43 0.01
C VAL A 283 6.04 -0.67 0.25
N ASP A 284 5.19 -0.02 -0.52
CA ASP A 284 3.74 -0.16 -0.42
C ASP A 284 3.23 -1.53 -0.88
N THR A 285 4.01 -2.27 -1.66
CA THR A 285 3.62 -3.52 -2.30
C THR A 285 4.40 -4.74 -1.79
N TYR A 286 5.39 -5.23 -2.54
CA TYR A 286 6.03 -6.53 -2.27
C TYR A 286 7.54 -6.44 -2.04
N GLY A 287 8.10 -5.24 -1.84
CA GLY A 287 9.52 -5.05 -1.52
C GLY A 287 10.48 -5.53 -2.61
N GLY A 288 10.04 -5.53 -3.86
CA GLY A 288 10.84 -5.96 -5.01
C GLY A 288 10.71 -7.46 -5.37
N MET A 289 9.97 -8.26 -4.61
CA MET A 289 9.76 -9.67 -4.93
C MET A 289 8.75 -9.86 -6.06
N GLY A 290 7.66 -9.09 -6.08
CA GLY A 290 6.70 -9.03 -7.19
C GLY A 290 6.99 -7.86 -8.12
N ARG A 291 6.55 -7.97 -9.38
CA ARG A 291 6.59 -6.87 -10.35
C ARG A 291 5.69 -5.72 -9.90
N HIS A 292 5.88 -4.55 -10.50
CA HIS A 292 5.08 -3.36 -10.25
C HIS A 292 4.75 -2.64 -11.56
N GLY A 293 3.51 -2.19 -11.71
CA GLY A 293 3.07 -1.47 -12.92
C GLY A 293 3.45 0.02 -12.97
N GLY A 294 3.93 0.57 -11.84
CA GLY A 294 4.37 1.97 -11.73
C GLY A 294 3.34 2.92 -11.11
N GLY A 295 2.06 2.52 -11.02
CA GLY A 295 0.99 3.35 -10.46
C GLY A 295 1.10 3.52 -8.94
N ALA A 296 1.04 4.76 -8.43
CA ALA A 296 0.93 5.05 -7.01
C ALA A 296 -0.51 4.86 -6.53
N PHE A 297 -0.68 4.56 -5.23
CA PHE A 297 -1.99 4.28 -4.62
C PHE A 297 -2.55 5.49 -3.86
N SER A 298 -1.77 6.05 -2.94
CA SER A 298 -2.23 7.08 -2.01
C SER A 298 -2.79 8.31 -2.72
N GLY A 299 -3.88 8.87 -2.17
CA GLY A 299 -4.59 10.01 -2.72
C GLY A 299 -5.56 9.70 -3.87
N LYS A 300 -5.57 8.47 -4.37
CA LYS A 300 -6.46 8.02 -5.47
C LYS A 300 -7.69 7.30 -4.92
N ASP A 301 -8.88 7.70 -5.35
CA ASP A 301 -10.12 6.96 -5.07
C ASP A 301 -10.20 5.63 -5.83
N CYS A 302 -11.16 4.80 -5.48
CA CYS A 302 -11.30 3.43 -6.00
C CYS A 302 -11.62 3.32 -7.49
N THR A 303 -11.96 4.39 -8.19
CA THR A 303 -12.16 4.38 -9.64
C THR A 303 -10.85 4.35 -10.43
N LYS A 304 -9.73 4.69 -9.77
CA LYS A 304 -8.39 4.60 -10.34
C LYS A 304 -7.89 3.17 -10.22
N VAL A 305 -7.79 2.49 -11.36
CA VAL A 305 -7.37 1.08 -11.44
C VAL A 305 -5.93 0.85 -10.97
N ASP A 306 -5.08 1.87 -10.97
CA ASP A 306 -3.76 1.80 -10.31
C ASP A 306 -3.88 1.27 -8.88
N ARG A 307 -4.92 1.69 -8.15
CA ARG A 307 -5.19 1.25 -6.79
C ARG A 307 -6.10 0.04 -6.74
N SER A 308 -7.33 0.14 -7.26
CA SER A 308 -8.33 -0.92 -7.16
C SER A 308 -7.93 -2.19 -7.92
N GLY A 309 -7.32 -2.05 -9.10
CA GLY A 309 -6.80 -3.18 -9.87
C GLY A 309 -5.63 -3.88 -9.20
N ALA A 310 -4.72 -3.13 -8.54
CA ALA A 310 -3.64 -3.74 -7.75
C ALA A 310 -4.18 -4.48 -6.52
N TYR A 311 -5.22 -3.96 -5.86
CA TYR A 311 -5.88 -4.65 -4.75
C TYR A 311 -6.57 -5.92 -5.20
N ALA A 312 -7.29 -5.87 -6.34
CA ALA A 312 -7.90 -7.05 -6.93
C ALA A 312 -6.86 -8.11 -7.36
N ALA A 313 -5.76 -7.68 -7.98
CA ALA A 313 -4.67 -8.57 -8.36
C ALA A 313 -4.04 -9.25 -7.13
N ARG A 314 -3.86 -8.53 -6.00
CA ARG A 314 -3.45 -9.12 -4.72
C ARG A 314 -4.46 -10.13 -4.21
N TRP A 315 -5.76 -9.80 -4.22
CA TRP A 315 -6.82 -10.70 -3.79
C TRP A 315 -6.82 -12.01 -4.60
N VAL A 316 -6.69 -11.93 -5.94
CA VAL A 316 -6.55 -13.10 -6.81
C VAL A 316 -5.31 -13.92 -6.44
N ALA A 317 -4.12 -13.32 -6.43
CA ALA A 317 -2.87 -14.01 -6.15
C ALA A 317 -2.89 -14.70 -4.77
N LYS A 318 -3.42 -14.00 -3.76
CA LYS A 318 -3.55 -14.54 -2.40
C LYS A 318 -4.47 -15.75 -2.35
N ASN A 319 -5.60 -15.73 -3.06
CA ASN A 319 -6.53 -16.86 -3.13
C ASN A 319 -5.95 -18.05 -3.89
N VAL A 320 -5.17 -17.84 -4.96
CA VAL A 320 -4.47 -18.92 -5.67
C VAL A 320 -3.51 -19.68 -4.74
N VAL A 321 -2.71 -18.94 -3.95
CA VAL A 321 -1.77 -19.56 -3.00
C VAL A 321 -2.51 -20.17 -1.82
N ALA A 322 -3.53 -19.53 -1.27
CA ALA A 322 -4.35 -20.06 -0.19
C ALA A 322 -5.11 -21.33 -0.59
N ALA A 323 -5.54 -21.43 -1.85
CA ALA A 323 -6.13 -22.63 -2.41
C ALA A 323 -5.14 -23.80 -2.55
N GLY A 324 -3.84 -23.58 -2.35
CA GLY A 324 -2.79 -24.58 -2.56
C GLY A 324 -2.52 -24.89 -4.04
N LEU A 325 -3.02 -24.07 -4.96
CA LEU A 325 -2.81 -24.25 -6.39
C LEU A 325 -1.37 -23.97 -6.81
N ALA A 326 -0.65 -23.14 -6.06
CA ALA A 326 0.77 -22.85 -6.22
C ALA A 326 1.37 -22.38 -4.89
N THR A 327 2.69 -22.47 -4.73
CA THR A 327 3.39 -21.87 -3.57
C THR A 327 3.78 -20.43 -3.80
N ARG A 328 3.77 -19.96 -5.06
CA ARG A 328 4.00 -18.57 -5.50
C ARG A 328 3.06 -18.25 -6.64
N CYS A 329 2.50 -17.06 -6.63
CA CYS A 329 1.63 -16.61 -7.69
C CYS A 329 1.82 -15.11 -7.92
N GLU A 330 2.02 -14.71 -9.18
CA GLU A 330 1.94 -13.34 -9.64
C GLU A 330 0.81 -13.22 -10.65
N VAL A 331 0.01 -12.18 -10.51
CA VAL A 331 -1.11 -11.87 -11.40
C VAL A 331 -0.88 -10.50 -12.02
N GLN A 332 -0.95 -10.39 -13.34
CA GLN A 332 -1.01 -9.12 -14.04
C GLN A 332 -2.43 -8.90 -14.56
N ILE A 333 -2.96 -7.70 -14.34
CA ILE A 333 -4.20 -7.22 -14.95
C ILE A 333 -3.88 -5.95 -15.74
N ALA A 334 -4.30 -5.87 -16.99
CA ALA A 334 -4.13 -4.68 -17.82
C ALA A 334 -5.48 -4.07 -18.19
N TYR A 335 -5.55 -2.74 -18.16
CA TYR A 335 -6.73 -1.97 -18.53
C TYR A 335 -6.42 -0.94 -19.62
N ALA A 336 -7.44 -0.57 -20.39
CA ALA A 336 -7.45 0.59 -21.27
C ALA A 336 -8.41 1.65 -20.69
N ILE A 337 -8.05 2.92 -20.81
CA ILE A 337 -8.89 4.02 -20.33
C ILE A 337 -10.29 3.95 -20.96
N GLY A 338 -11.33 4.11 -20.15
CA GLY A 338 -12.72 4.08 -20.59
C GLY A 338 -13.28 2.70 -20.91
N VAL A 339 -12.48 1.61 -20.88
CA VAL A 339 -12.92 0.24 -21.14
C VAL A 339 -13.20 -0.46 -19.82
N ALA A 340 -14.36 -1.10 -19.68
CA ALA A 340 -14.74 -1.79 -18.45
C ALA A 340 -14.01 -3.15 -18.30
N ARG A 341 -13.89 -3.90 -19.39
CA ARG A 341 -13.27 -5.24 -19.35
C ARG A 341 -11.75 -5.15 -19.39
N PRO A 342 -11.03 -5.93 -18.55
CA PRO A 342 -9.58 -6.01 -18.65
C PRO A 342 -9.12 -6.39 -20.06
N VAL A 343 -8.08 -5.72 -20.55
CA VAL A 343 -7.46 -6.03 -21.86
C VAL A 343 -6.73 -7.36 -21.80
N SER A 344 -6.14 -7.69 -20.66
CA SER A 344 -5.49 -8.98 -20.41
C SER A 344 -5.43 -9.31 -18.93
N VAL A 345 -5.45 -10.59 -18.62
CA VAL A 345 -5.15 -11.16 -17.31
C VAL A 345 -4.14 -12.27 -17.52
N MET A 346 -3.04 -12.28 -16.77
CA MET A 346 -1.98 -13.28 -16.83
C MET A 346 -1.71 -13.79 -15.41
N VAL A 347 -1.48 -15.09 -15.30
CA VAL A 347 -1.05 -15.73 -14.05
C VAL A 347 0.28 -16.43 -14.26
N ASP A 348 1.27 -16.14 -13.40
CA ASP A 348 2.56 -16.82 -13.36
C ASP A 348 2.75 -17.49 -11.99
N THR A 349 2.88 -18.79 -11.98
CA THR A 349 3.14 -19.58 -10.77
C THR A 349 4.63 -19.89 -10.56
N PHE A 350 5.50 -19.37 -11.41
CA PHE A 350 6.95 -19.62 -11.35
C PHE A 350 7.33 -21.10 -11.32
N GLY A 351 6.53 -21.94 -11.99
CA GLY A 351 6.73 -23.40 -12.03
C GLY A 351 6.33 -24.14 -10.75
N THR A 352 5.67 -23.45 -9.80
CA THR A 352 5.21 -24.08 -8.54
C THR A 352 3.75 -24.55 -8.58
N GLY A 353 3.06 -24.33 -9.70
CA GLY A 353 1.65 -24.71 -9.87
C GLY A 353 1.45 -26.23 -9.89
N ILE A 354 0.40 -26.69 -9.22
CA ILE A 354 -0.03 -28.09 -9.27
C ILE A 354 -0.89 -28.40 -10.51
N VAL A 355 -1.38 -27.36 -11.17
CA VAL A 355 -2.01 -27.38 -12.50
C VAL A 355 -1.34 -26.32 -13.38
N SER A 356 -1.65 -26.29 -14.68
CA SER A 356 -1.05 -25.32 -15.60
C SER A 356 -1.48 -23.87 -15.26
N SER A 357 -0.62 -22.88 -15.57
CA SER A 357 -1.00 -21.48 -15.43
C SER A 357 -2.25 -21.12 -16.24
N SER A 358 -2.43 -21.72 -17.42
CA SER A 358 -3.62 -21.53 -18.25
C SER A 358 -4.92 -22.04 -17.59
N ASP A 359 -4.85 -23.15 -16.84
CA ASP A 359 -6.01 -23.65 -16.10
C ASP A 359 -6.36 -22.71 -14.94
N ILE A 360 -5.34 -22.16 -14.26
CA ILE A 360 -5.54 -21.17 -13.20
C ILE A 360 -6.10 -19.86 -13.78
N GLU A 361 -5.62 -19.37 -14.92
CA GLU A 361 -6.17 -18.18 -15.61
C GLU A 361 -7.64 -18.38 -15.97
N ALA A 362 -7.98 -19.55 -16.50
CA ALA A 362 -9.36 -19.90 -16.82
C ALA A 362 -10.26 -19.96 -15.56
N ALA A 363 -9.73 -20.47 -14.45
CA ALA A 363 -10.43 -20.50 -13.17
C ALA A 363 -10.59 -19.09 -12.60
N VAL A 364 -9.56 -18.26 -12.63
CA VAL A 364 -9.60 -16.85 -12.20
C VAL A 364 -10.68 -16.08 -12.97
N SER A 365 -10.73 -16.24 -14.30
CA SER A 365 -11.74 -15.58 -15.15
C SER A 365 -13.19 -16.03 -14.87
N LYS A 366 -13.38 -17.18 -14.23
CA LYS A 366 -14.71 -17.66 -13.83
C LYS A 366 -15.11 -17.20 -12.43
N VAL A 367 -14.13 -17.06 -11.52
CA VAL A 367 -14.35 -16.84 -10.09
C VAL A 367 -14.32 -15.34 -9.73
N PHE A 368 -13.55 -14.55 -10.47
CA PHE A 368 -13.38 -13.12 -10.20
C PHE A 368 -13.90 -12.27 -11.35
N ASP A 369 -14.71 -11.29 -11.03
CA ASP A 369 -15.05 -10.23 -11.95
C ASP A 369 -14.05 -9.07 -11.77
N LEU A 370 -13.15 -8.92 -12.73
CA LEU A 370 -12.07 -7.94 -12.67
C LEU A 370 -12.41 -6.62 -13.39
N ARG A 371 -13.67 -6.37 -13.70
CA ARG A 371 -14.13 -5.05 -14.16
C ARG A 371 -14.08 -4.04 -12.99
N PRO A 372 -13.70 -2.77 -13.22
CA PRO A 372 -13.56 -1.78 -12.16
C PRO A 372 -14.78 -1.66 -11.24
N GLY A 373 -16.00 -1.63 -11.82
CA GLY A 373 -17.23 -1.57 -11.04
C GLY A 373 -17.44 -2.76 -10.10
N ALA A 374 -17.16 -3.96 -10.58
CA ALA A 374 -17.26 -5.19 -9.78
C ALA A 374 -16.22 -5.23 -8.66
N ILE A 375 -14.97 -4.88 -8.95
CA ILE A 375 -13.90 -4.81 -7.95
C ILE A 375 -14.28 -3.84 -6.81
N ILE A 376 -14.81 -2.66 -7.15
CA ILE A 376 -15.19 -1.65 -6.17
C ILE A 376 -16.29 -2.17 -5.24
N ASP A 377 -17.27 -2.87 -5.76
CA ASP A 377 -18.39 -3.39 -4.99
C ASP A 377 -18.00 -4.64 -4.19
N GLU A 378 -17.29 -5.62 -4.79
CA GLU A 378 -16.88 -6.85 -4.11
C GLU A 378 -15.88 -6.60 -2.98
N LEU A 379 -14.95 -5.67 -3.17
CA LEU A 379 -13.97 -5.28 -2.15
C LEU A 379 -14.48 -4.14 -1.25
N ASP A 380 -15.69 -3.60 -1.49
CA ASP A 380 -16.31 -2.52 -0.70
C ASP A 380 -15.37 -1.32 -0.51
N LEU A 381 -14.85 -0.80 -1.64
CA LEU A 381 -13.79 0.21 -1.66
C LEU A 381 -14.27 1.66 -1.53
N ARG A 382 -15.59 1.92 -1.40
CA ARG A 382 -16.11 3.29 -1.24
C ARG A 382 -16.11 3.80 0.20
N ARG A 383 -15.53 3.03 1.12
CA ARG A 383 -15.42 3.38 2.55
C ARG A 383 -14.18 4.23 2.83
N PRO A 384 -14.16 5.02 3.92
CA PRO A 384 -12.98 5.76 4.36
C PRO A 384 -12.01 4.81 5.07
N ILE A 385 -11.20 4.07 4.30
CA ILE A 385 -10.29 3.00 4.76
C ILE A 385 -8.84 3.26 4.38
N TYR A 386 -8.58 4.31 3.62
CA TYR A 386 -7.35 4.49 2.85
C TYR A 386 -6.17 4.97 3.69
N ARG A 387 -6.39 5.87 4.67
CA ARG A 387 -5.31 6.34 5.53
C ARG A 387 -4.57 5.21 6.23
N LYS A 388 -5.27 4.14 6.63
CA LYS A 388 -4.67 2.96 7.26
C LYS A 388 -3.70 2.22 6.35
N THR A 389 -3.82 2.34 5.02
CA THR A 389 -2.94 1.69 4.06
C THR A 389 -1.62 2.41 3.89
N ALA A 390 -1.60 3.73 4.14
CA ALA A 390 -0.54 4.63 3.74
C ALA A 390 0.80 4.48 4.50
N ALA A 391 0.89 3.57 5.47
CA ALA A 391 2.13 3.21 6.16
C ALA A 391 2.19 1.71 6.42
N TYR A 392 3.40 1.12 6.40
CA TYR A 392 3.67 -0.29 6.70
C TYR A 392 3.14 -1.29 5.66
N GLY A 393 2.89 -0.86 4.43
CA GLY A 393 2.44 -1.65 3.30
C GLY A 393 0.92 -1.73 3.15
N HIS A 394 0.46 -1.78 1.90
CA HIS A 394 -0.95 -1.98 1.54
C HIS A 394 -1.36 -3.45 1.62
N PHE A 395 -0.39 -4.37 1.57
CA PHE A 395 -0.60 -5.82 1.55
C PHE A 395 0.03 -6.50 2.76
N GLY A 396 -0.48 -7.69 3.11
CA GLY A 396 0.03 -8.50 4.21
C GLY A 396 -0.40 -8.05 5.61
N ARG A 397 -1.42 -7.21 5.72
CA ARG A 397 -2.05 -6.82 6.98
C ARG A 397 -3.53 -7.19 6.94
N GLU A 398 -3.90 -8.22 7.71
CA GLU A 398 -5.26 -8.79 7.72
C GLU A 398 -6.19 -7.98 8.63
N LEU A 399 -6.33 -6.67 8.34
CA LEU A 399 -7.29 -5.81 9.02
C LEU A 399 -8.69 -6.01 8.42
N PRO A 400 -9.76 -5.84 9.21
CA PRO A 400 -11.14 -6.00 8.72
C PRO A 400 -11.49 -5.13 7.52
N GLU A 401 -10.86 -3.95 7.42
CA GLU A 401 -11.04 -3.01 6.32
C GLU A 401 -10.32 -3.44 5.04
N PHE A 402 -9.28 -4.27 5.12
CA PHE A 402 -8.44 -4.69 3.99
C PHE A 402 -9.03 -5.94 3.34
N THR A 403 -10.14 -5.76 2.65
CA THR A 403 -10.95 -6.84 2.05
C THR A 403 -10.20 -7.64 0.99
N TRP A 404 -9.20 -7.05 0.34
CA TRP A 404 -8.31 -7.72 -0.62
C TRP A 404 -7.34 -8.74 0.03
N GLU A 405 -7.28 -8.78 1.35
CA GLU A 405 -6.52 -9.80 2.09
C GLU A 405 -7.35 -11.05 2.43
N LYS A 406 -8.64 -11.10 2.07
CA LYS A 406 -9.48 -12.28 2.26
C LYS A 406 -9.06 -13.44 1.35
N THR A 407 -9.23 -14.65 1.86
CA THR A 407 -9.01 -15.92 1.12
C THR A 407 -10.33 -16.65 0.85
N ASP A 408 -11.39 -15.89 0.69
CA ASP A 408 -12.78 -16.31 0.59
C ASP A 408 -13.14 -17.00 -0.73
N LYS A 409 -12.27 -16.89 -1.75
CA LYS A 409 -12.45 -17.54 -3.06
C LYS A 409 -11.59 -18.79 -3.26
N ALA A 410 -10.81 -19.22 -2.26
CA ALA A 410 -9.85 -20.31 -2.40
C ALA A 410 -10.52 -21.64 -2.79
N GLU A 411 -11.63 -22.02 -2.14
CA GLU A 411 -12.33 -23.27 -2.44
C GLU A 411 -13.04 -23.23 -3.81
N GLU A 412 -13.56 -22.05 -4.18
CA GLU A 412 -14.17 -21.85 -5.49
C GLU A 412 -13.15 -21.98 -6.63
N LEU A 413 -11.92 -21.45 -6.42
CA LEU A 413 -10.80 -21.62 -7.36
C LEU A 413 -10.39 -23.08 -7.50
N LYS A 414 -10.27 -23.83 -6.41
CA LYS A 414 -9.99 -25.29 -6.46
C LYS A 414 -11.01 -26.01 -7.33
N ALA A 415 -12.29 -25.80 -7.04
CA ALA A 415 -13.38 -26.44 -7.79
C ALA A 415 -13.33 -26.05 -9.28
N ALA A 416 -13.04 -24.78 -9.60
CA ALA A 416 -12.92 -24.30 -10.97
C ALA A 416 -11.72 -24.92 -11.72
N CYS A 417 -10.65 -25.29 -11.01
CA CYS A 417 -9.50 -26.04 -11.54
C CYS A 417 -9.74 -27.57 -11.58
N GLY A 418 -10.93 -28.06 -11.16
CA GLY A 418 -11.23 -29.49 -11.12
C GLY A 418 -10.50 -30.29 -10.04
N ILE A 419 -10.04 -29.59 -8.99
CA ILE A 419 -9.35 -30.17 -7.83
C ILE A 419 -10.38 -30.31 -6.69
N ALA A 420 -10.51 -31.53 -6.15
CA ALA A 420 -11.44 -31.83 -5.06
C ALA A 420 -10.87 -31.46 -3.68
#